data_38e2656bea4b1f14d4f52cf9520e6017
#
_entry.id   38e2656bea4b1f14d4f52cf9520e6017
#
_cell.length_a   1.000
_cell.length_b   1.000
_cell.length_c   1.000
_cell.angle_alpha   90.00
_cell.angle_beta   90.00
_cell.angle_gamma   90.00
#
_symmetry.space_group_name_H-M   'P 1'
#
loop_
_entity.id
_entity.type
_entity.pdbx_description
1 polymer ?
#
loop_
_entity_poly.entity_id
_entity_poly.type
_entity_poly.pdbx_seq_one_letter_code
_entity_poly.pdbx_strand_id
1 'polypeptide(L)'
;MSFTSVTIISPEAANGRNVVALGVTKTLAAAGKTGVFRPAVCRKDTFTDVLIEASNAGLSREQSVGVCPKRARNDKEGSRADIVAAYTQAVETARPDAMVIVGTDRSAVNDPAMFSFNADVAADLQSPVLLAVCTIERTPEQVKSTVEASTKVIEDAGSKVVGVFITGCDDTQPDPLKACFVDYPVPVWTLPVSYTHL
;
A
#
# COMPACT_ATOMS: atom_id res chain seq x y z
N MET A 1 -6.58 -12.87 20.49
CA MET A 1 -6.26 -11.43 20.33
C MET A 1 -6.58 -11.05 18.89
N SER A 2 -7.36 -10.00 18.68
CA SER A 2 -7.67 -9.49 17.34
C SER A 2 -6.48 -8.64 16.91
N PHE A 3 -5.72 -9.07 15.89
CA PHE A 3 -4.69 -8.23 15.28
C PHE A 3 -5.28 -7.48 14.08
N THR A 4 -4.73 -6.32 13.77
CA THR A 4 -5.19 -5.47 12.67
C THR A 4 -4.21 -5.53 11.51
N SER A 5 -4.70 -5.64 10.28
CA SER A 5 -3.87 -5.48 9.08
C SER A 5 -4.36 -4.32 8.23
N VAL A 6 -3.47 -3.73 7.47
CA VAL A 6 -3.78 -2.72 6.47
C VAL A 6 -2.85 -2.87 5.26
N THR A 7 -3.43 -2.84 4.07
CA THR A 7 -2.67 -2.93 2.82
C THR A 7 -2.59 -1.56 2.17
N ILE A 8 -1.39 -1.13 1.79
CA ILE A 8 -1.15 0.15 1.11
C ILE A 8 -0.75 -0.13 -0.33
N ILE A 9 -1.58 0.30 -1.27
CA ILE A 9 -1.35 0.14 -2.71
C ILE A 9 -1.60 1.44 -3.47
N SER A 10 -1.09 1.48 -4.69
CA SER A 10 -1.32 2.58 -5.63
C SER A 10 -1.49 2.05 -7.05
N PRO A 11 -2.37 2.64 -7.85
CA PRO A 11 -2.52 2.29 -9.26
C PRO A 11 -1.38 2.82 -10.14
N GLU A 12 -0.50 3.64 -9.57
CA GLU A 12 0.49 4.43 -10.30
C GLU A 12 1.92 4.08 -9.89
N ALA A 13 2.88 4.49 -10.71
CA ALA A 13 4.31 4.52 -10.36
C ALA A 13 4.67 5.88 -9.73
N ALA A 14 5.70 5.93 -8.88
CA ALA A 14 6.29 7.15 -8.29
C ALA A 14 5.25 8.11 -7.64
N ASN A 15 4.45 7.64 -6.71
CA ASN A 15 3.20 8.24 -6.26
C ASN A 15 3.10 8.57 -4.78
N GLY A 16 4.20 8.66 -4.07
CA GLY A 16 4.19 8.91 -2.61
C GLY A 16 3.69 7.74 -1.74
N ARG A 17 3.30 6.57 -2.33
CA ARG A 17 2.92 5.37 -1.57
C ARG A 17 3.95 4.99 -0.51
N ASN A 18 5.22 5.12 -0.80
CA ASN A 18 6.30 4.81 0.13
C ASN A 18 6.27 5.74 1.36
N VAL A 19 5.96 7.02 1.17
CA VAL A 19 5.82 7.99 2.26
C VAL A 19 4.63 7.62 3.13
N VAL A 20 3.49 7.30 2.51
CA VAL A 20 2.29 6.82 3.22
C VAL A 20 2.61 5.55 4.01
N ALA A 21 3.26 4.56 3.40
CA ALA A 21 3.61 3.31 4.03
C ALA A 21 4.54 3.51 5.24
N LEU A 22 5.55 4.36 5.11
CA LEU A 22 6.46 4.68 6.20
C LEU A 22 5.74 5.41 7.34
N GLY A 23 4.90 6.40 7.02
CA GLY A 23 4.12 7.15 7.99
C GLY A 23 3.17 6.26 8.78
N VAL A 24 2.40 5.41 8.09
CA VAL A 24 1.48 4.45 8.72
C VAL A 24 2.25 3.44 9.58
N THR A 25 3.38 2.91 9.09
CA THR A 25 4.21 1.98 9.87
C THR A 25 4.69 2.62 11.17
N LYS A 26 5.24 3.82 11.12
CA LYS A 26 5.72 4.55 12.32
C LYS A 26 4.58 4.88 13.30
N THR A 27 3.43 5.29 12.78
CA THR A 27 2.26 5.61 13.61
C THR A 27 1.76 4.38 14.37
N LEU A 28 1.63 3.25 13.68
CA LEU A 28 1.20 2.01 14.30
C LEU A 28 2.27 1.45 15.26
N ALA A 29 3.56 1.54 14.90
CA ALA A 29 4.66 1.11 15.77
C ALA A 29 4.77 1.93 17.07
N ALA A 30 4.32 3.18 17.07
CA ALA A 30 4.21 4.00 18.27
C ALA A 30 3.03 3.57 19.17
N ALA A 31 2.00 2.93 18.60
CA ALA A 31 0.81 2.50 19.32
C ALA A 31 0.87 1.04 19.79
N GLY A 32 1.66 0.18 19.15
CA GLY A 32 1.74 -1.24 19.45
C GLY A 32 2.80 -1.97 18.64
N LYS A 33 2.89 -3.28 18.85
CA LYS A 33 3.82 -4.15 18.13
C LYS A 33 3.41 -4.27 16.65
N THR A 34 4.16 -3.65 15.77
CA THR A 34 3.82 -3.53 14.34
C THR A 34 4.86 -4.20 13.46
N GLY A 35 4.39 -5.13 12.62
CA GLY A 35 5.18 -5.76 11.58
C GLY A 35 4.92 -5.15 10.20
N VAL A 36 5.83 -5.43 9.27
CA VAL A 36 5.69 -5.05 7.85
C VAL A 36 5.80 -6.27 6.97
N PHE A 37 5.05 -6.27 5.86
CA PHE A 37 5.10 -7.34 4.87
C PHE A 37 5.01 -6.79 3.44
N ARG A 38 5.86 -7.32 2.56
CA ARG A 38 5.94 -6.98 1.14
C ARG A 38 5.58 -8.20 0.29
N PRO A 39 4.33 -8.32 -0.21
CA PRO A 39 3.86 -9.50 -0.92
C PRO A 39 4.69 -9.87 -2.14
N ALA A 40 5.06 -8.89 -2.95
CA ALA A 40 5.93 -9.11 -4.10
C ALA A 40 6.96 -7.99 -4.21
N VAL A 41 8.24 -8.33 -4.09
CA VAL A 41 9.31 -7.34 -4.04
C VAL A 41 10.62 -7.87 -4.65
N CYS A 42 11.40 -6.98 -5.27
CA CYS A 42 12.73 -7.31 -5.78
C CYS A 42 13.73 -7.50 -4.63
N ARG A 43 14.69 -8.42 -4.80
CA ARG A 43 15.73 -8.69 -3.79
C ARG A 43 16.54 -7.46 -3.38
N LYS A 44 16.71 -6.49 -4.29
CA LYS A 44 17.49 -5.26 -4.08
C LYS A 44 16.64 -4.05 -3.68
N ASP A 45 15.40 -4.25 -3.25
CA ASP A 45 14.54 -3.16 -2.81
C ASP A 45 14.97 -2.65 -1.42
N THR A 46 15.62 -1.50 -1.41
CA THR A 46 16.10 -0.85 -0.17
C THR A 46 14.97 -0.29 0.67
N PHE A 47 13.82 0.02 0.08
CA PHE A 47 12.67 0.53 0.82
C PHE A 47 12.11 -0.50 1.81
N THR A 48 12.24 -1.79 1.51
CA THR A 48 11.87 -2.85 2.46
C THR A 48 12.68 -2.75 3.76
N ASP A 49 13.98 -2.45 3.67
CA ASP A 49 14.84 -2.30 4.85
C ASP A 49 14.43 -1.10 5.70
N VAL A 50 14.10 0.03 5.06
CA VAL A 50 13.57 1.23 5.72
C VAL A 50 12.25 0.93 6.46
N LEU A 51 11.37 0.13 5.86
CA LEU A 51 10.11 -0.26 6.52
C LEU A 51 10.36 -1.19 7.72
N ILE A 52 11.27 -2.14 7.58
CA ILE A 52 11.63 -3.06 8.67
C ILE A 52 12.23 -2.27 9.84
N GLU A 53 13.11 -1.33 9.58
CA GLU A 53 13.70 -0.44 10.59
C GLU A 53 12.64 0.45 11.28
N ALA A 54 11.63 0.89 10.53
CA ALA A 54 10.51 1.68 11.06
C ALA A 54 9.50 0.85 11.87
N SER A 55 9.52 -0.47 11.71
CA SER A 55 8.67 -1.42 12.44
C SER A 55 9.33 -1.82 13.76
N ASN A 56 8.56 -2.49 14.65
CA ASN A 56 9.08 -2.96 15.93
C ASN A 56 8.70 -4.43 16.24
N ALA A 57 8.22 -5.18 15.25
CA ALA A 57 7.83 -6.58 15.45
C ALA A 57 9.02 -7.55 15.44
N GLY A 58 10.22 -7.11 15.02
CA GLY A 58 11.43 -7.93 15.02
C GLY A 58 11.50 -8.97 13.89
N LEU A 59 10.72 -8.79 12.83
CA LEU A 59 10.79 -9.64 11.64
C LEU A 59 12.08 -9.38 10.84
N SER A 60 12.73 -10.45 10.38
CA SER A 60 13.83 -10.33 9.43
C SER A 60 13.30 -9.94 8.04
N ARG A 61 14.23 -9.57 7.14
CA ARG A 61 13.87 -9.29 5.75
C ARG A 61 13.21 -10.48 5.06
N GLU A 62 13.75 -11.68 5.26
CA GLU A 62 13.21 -12.91 4.67
C GLU A 62 11.80 -13.20 5.15
N GLN A 63 11.50 -12.89 6.41
CA GLN A 63 10.17 -13.04 7.01
C GLN A 63 9.19 -11.94 6.60
N SER A 64 9.70 -10.81 6.12
CA SER A 64 8.91 -9.64 5.72
C SER A 64 8.58 -9.60 4.23
N VAL A 65 8.96 -10.61 3.44
CA VAL A 65 8.76 -10.63 1.99
C VAL A 65 8.13 -11.93 1.53
N GLY A 66 7.27 -11.82 0.51
CA GLY A 66 6.68 -12.98 -0.16
C GLY A 66 7.51 -13.43 -1.37
N VAL A 67 7.04 -13.16 -2.58
CA VAL A 67 7.63 -13.64 -3.82
C VAL A 67 8.39 -12.54 -4.58
N CYS A 68 9.15 -12.91 -5.62
CA CYS A 68 9.68 -11.90 -6.53
C CYS A 68 8.61 -11.50 -7.58
N PRO A 69 8.59 -10.23 -8.06
CA PRO A 69 7.58 -9.75 -9.01
C PRO A 69 7.55 -10.52 -10.33
N LYS A 70 8.70 -11.05 -10.78
CA LYS A 70 8.77 -11.88 -11.98
C LYS A 70 7.96 -13.18 -11.82
N ARG A 71 8.00 -13.80 -10.63
CA ARG A 71 7.19 -15.00 -10.34
C ARG A 71 5.71 -14.64 -10.29
N ALA A 72 5.35 -13.56 -9.59
CA ALA A 72 3.97 -13.08 -9.51
C ALA A 72 3.34 -12.84 -10.90
N ARG A 73 4.15 -12.39 -11.87
CA ARG A 73 3.71 -12.17 -13.24
C ARG A 73 3.52 -13.49 -14.03
N ASN A 74 4.42 -14.45 -13.83
CA ASN A 74 4.42 -15.70 -14.58
C ASN A 74 3.42 -16.73 -14.03
N ASP A 75 3.19 -16.71 -12.71
CA ASP A 75 2.32 -17.63 -11.98
C ASP A 75 1.60 -16.86 -10.87
N LYS A 76 0.49 -16.22 -11.22
CA LYS A 76 -0.29 -15.41 -10.29
C LYS A 76 -0.89 -16.23 -9.15
N GLU A 77 -1.48 -17.37 -9.50
CA GLU A 77 -2.21 -18.21 -8.54
C GLU A 77 -1.26 -18.87 -7.54
N GLY A 78 -0.21 -19.53 -8.01
CA GLY A 78 0.81 -20.12 -7.14
C GLY A 78 1.52 -19.07 -6.28
N SER A 79 1.77 -17.86 -6.84
CA SER A 79 2.35 -16.76 -6.08
C SER A 79 1.44 -16.25 -4.97
N ARG A 80 0.13 -16.17 -5.19
CA ARG A 80 -0.84 -15.79 -4.15
C ARG A 80 -0.84 -16.79 -3.00
N ALA A 81 -0.85 -18.08 -3.30
CA ALA A 81 -0.75 -19.13 -2.27
C ALA A 81 0.53 -19.02 -1.44
N ASP A 82 1.68 -18.82 -2.10
CA ASP A 82 2.96 -18.64 -1.41
C ASP A 82 3.00 -17.37 -0.55
N ILE A 83 2.39 -16.27 -1.04
CA ILE A 83 2.28 -15.01 -0.29
C ILE A 83 1.44 -15.21 0.98
N VAL A 84 0.30 -15.88 0.88
CA VAL A 84 -0.54 -16.20 2.05
C VAL A 84 0.22 -17.04 3.06
N ALA A 85 0.95 -18.07 2.62
CA ALA A 85 1.75 -18.91 3.50
C ALA A 85 2.86 -18.12 4.20
N ALA A 86 3.62 -17.30 3.45
CA ALA A 86 4.69 -16.47 4.01
C ALA A 86 4.15 -15.42 5.01
N TYR A 87 3.03 -14.79 4.67
CA TYR A 87 2.37 -13.84 5.57
C TYR A 87 1.89 -14.48 6.86
N THR A 88 1.25 -15.63 6.77
CA THR A 88 0.80 -16.40 7.94
C THR A 88 1.97 -16.74 8.85
N GLN A 89 3.07 -17.22 8.29
CA GLN A 89 4.29 -17.51 9.04
C GLN A 89 4.87 -16.26 9.73
N ALA A 90 4.87 -15.12 9.05
CA ALA A 90 5.33 -13.85 9.62
C ALA A 90 4.46 -13.44 10.83
N VAL A 91 3.14 -13.53 10.70
CA VAL A 91 2.19 -13.22 11.78
C VAL A 91 2.35 -14.17 12.96
N GLU A 92 2.47 -15.47 12.72
CA GLU A 92 2.67 -16.48 13.78
C GLU A 92 3.99 -16.27 14.53
N THR A 93 5.05 -15.91 13.79
CA THR A 93 6.38 -15.67 14.38
C THR A 93 6.40 -14.41 15.21
N ALA A 94 5.94 -13.30 14.66
CA ALA A 94 6.01 -12.01 15.31
C ALA A 94 4.90 -11.79 16.34
N ARG A 95 3.71 -12.36 16.13
CA ARG A 95 2.49 -12.08 16.92
C ARG A 95 2.30 -10.58 17.13
N PRO A 96 2.17 -9.81 16.04
CA PRO A 96 2.07 -8.37 16.12
C PRO A 96 0.64 -7.96 16.51
N ASP A 97 0.50 -6.73 17.00
CA ASP A 97 -0.80 -6.08 17.18
C ASP A 97 -1.32 -5.52 15.84
N ALA A 98 -0.39 -5.15 14.95
CA ALA A 98 -0.71 -4.66 13.60
C ALA A 98 0.30 -5.13 12.55
N MET A 99 -0.19 -5.32 11.30
CA MET A 99 0.64 -5.59 10.12
C MET A 99 0.38 -4.54 9.03
N VAL A 100 1.45 -3.91 8.55
CA VAL A 100 1.40 -3.03 7.39
C VAL A 100 1.88 -3.81 6.16
N ILE A 101 0.98 -4.01 5.22
CA ILE A 101 1.24 -4.72 3.98
C ILE A 101 1.44 -3.67 2.89
N VAL A 102 2.57 -3.70 2.18
CA VAL A 102 2.86 -2.70 1.16
C VAL A 102 3.00 -3.36 -0.20
N GLY A 103 2.04 -3.09 -1.06
CA GLY A 103 1.95 -3.66 -2.40
C GLY A 103 3.14 -3.28 -3.30
N THR A 104 3.26 -3.99 -4.40
CA THR A 104 4.33 -3.79 -5.37
C THR A 104 4.09 -2.52 -6.18
N ASP A 105 5.14 -1.77 -6.40
CA ASP A 105 5.12 -0.60 -7.26
C ASP A 105 5.11 -1.02 -8.75
N ARG A 106 4.28 -0.35 -9.54
CA ARG A 106 4.23 -0.52 -10.99
C ARG A 106 5.58 -0.23 -11.66
N SER A 107 6.35 0.73 -11.14
CA SER A 107 7.68 1.07 -11.67
C SER A 107 8.69 -0.08 -11.53
N ALA A 108 8.56 -0.91 -10.49
CA ALA A 108 9.46 -2.04 -10.26
C ALA A 108 9.32 -3.15 -11.31
N VAL A 109 8.17 -3.26 -11.99
CA VAL A 109 7.85 -4.34 -12.91
C VAL A 109 7.30 -3.89 -14.25
N ASN A 110 7.02 -2.61 -14.42
CA ASN A 110 6.41 -2.01 -15.61
C ASN A 110 5.18 -2.80 -16.15
N ASP A 111 4.35 -3.29 -15.22
CA ASP A 111 3.21 -4.16 -15.51
C ASP A 111 1.90 -3.56 -14.97
N PRO A 112 0.96 -3.17 -15.85
CA PRO A 112 -0.34 -2.64 -15.44
C PRO A 112 -1.17 -3.60 -14.59
N ALA A 113 -0.96 -4.92 -14.76
CA ALA A 113 -1.70 -5.95 -14.01
C ALA A 113 -1.27 -6.05 -12.54
N MET A 114 -0.18 -5.39 -12.13
CA MET A 114 0.26 -5.44 -10.74
C MET A 114 -0.70 -4.76 -9.76
N PHE A 115 -1.47 -3.77 -10.21
CA PHE A 115 -2.48 -3.17 -9.34
C PHE A 115 -3.59 -4.17 -8.99
N SER A 116 -4.14 -4.84 -10.00
CA SER A 116 -5.14 -5.90 -9.76
C SER A 116 -4.58 -7.05 -8.93
N PHE A 117 -3.33 -7.46 -9.18
CA PHE A 117 -2.65 -8.46 -8.37
C PHE A 117 -2.52 -8.03 -6.89
N ASN A 118 -2.18 -6.77 -6.62
CA ASN A 118 -2.13 -6.24 -5.26
C ASN A 118 -3.52 -6.22 -4.59
N ALA A 119 -4.59 -5.94 -5.36
CA ALA A 119 -5.96 -6.00 -4.87
C ALA A 119 -6.38 -7.44 -4.52
N ASP A 120 -6.08 -8.40 -5.40
CA ASP A 120 -6.30 -9.83 -5.13
C ASP A 120 -5.57 -10.28 -3.87
N VAL A 121 -4.31 -9.90 -3.71
CA VAL A 121 -3.52 -10.23 -2.50
C VAL A 121 -4.12 -9.59 -1.25
N ALA A 122 -4.59 -8.34 -1.32
CA ALA A 122 -5.24 -7.70 -0.18
C ALA A 122 -6.50 -8.46 0.25
N ALA A 123 -7.28 -8.97 -0.70
CA ALA A 123 -8.44 -9.80 -0.45
C ALA A 123 -8.06 -11.15 0.19
N ASP A 124 -7.06 -11.85 -0.35
CA ASP A 124 -6.57 -13.12 0.19
C ASP A 124 -6.07 -13.01 1.63
N LEU A 125 -5.40 -11.88 1.94
CA LEU A 125 -4.90 -11.58 3.28
C LEU A 125 -5.98 -10.97 4.20
N GLN A 126 -7.22 -10.83 3.72
CA GLN A 126 -8.35 -10.22 4.43
C GLN A 126 -7.98 -8.84 5.01
N SER A 127 -7.21 -8.07 4.26
CA SER A 127 -6.67 -6.80 4.70
C SER A 127 -7.35 -5.64 3.98
N PRO A 128 -7.96 -4.68 4.70
CA PRO A 128 -8.49 -3.48 4.09
C PRO A 128 -7.38 -2.62 3.48
N VAL A 129 -7.76 -1.78 2.52
CA VAL A 129 -6.83 -1.02 1.70
C VAL A 129 -6.82 0.46 2.06
N LEU A 130 -5.64 1.03 2.27
CA LEU A 130 -5.35 2.45 2.12
C LEU A 130 -4.82 2.68 0.71
N LEU A 131 -5.56 3.45 -0.07
CA LEU A 131 -5.23 3.76 -1.46
C LEU A 131 -4.39 5.04 -1.51
N ALA A 132 -3.23 5.01 -2.20
CA ALA A 132 -2.41 6.18 -2.44
C ALA A 132 -2.51 6.60 -3.92
N VAL A 133 -2.87 7.86 -4.16
CA VAL A 133 -3.03 8.44 -5.53
C VAL A 133 -2.28 9.77 -5.59
N CYS A 134 -1.66 10.05 -6.73
CA CYS A 134 -0.84 11.25 -6.95
C CYS A 134 -1.62 12.32 -7.75
N THR A 135 -1.40 13.60 -7.43
CA THR A 135 -2.00 14.73 -8.16
C THR A 135 -1.14 15.27 -9.30
N ILE A 136 0.12 14.86 -9.39
CA ILE A 136 1.07 15.46 -10.36
C ILE A 136 0.51 15.40 -11.78
N GLU A 137 0.47 16.55 -12.44
CA GLU A 137 -0.05 16.74 -13.82
C GLU A 137 -1.51 16.33 -14.00
N ARG A 138 -2.36 16.45 -12.94
CA ARG A 138 -3.77 16.05 -12.97
C ARG A 138 -4.69 17.11 -12.40
N THR A 139 -5.90 17.19 -12.98
CA THR A 139 -6.98 17.96 -12.37
C THR A 139 -7.61 17.20 -11.19
N PRO A 140 -8.29 17.91 -10.26
CA PRO A 140 -9.01 17.27 -9.16
C PRO A 140 -10.01 16.18 -9.61
N GLU A 141 -10.70 16.40 -10.73
CA GLU A 141 -11.67 15.46 -11.32
C GLU A 141 -10.97 14.20 -11.85
N GLN A 142 -9.78 14.34 -12.45
CA GLN A 142 -8.98 13.22 -12.91
C GLN A 142 -8.47 12.38 -11.74
N VAL A 143 -8.06 13.04 -10.63
CA VAL A 143 -7.68 12.35 -9.40
C VAL A 143 -8.87 11.58 -8.84
N LYS A 144 -10.05 12.21 -8.74
CA LYS A 144 -11.28 11.56 -8.26
C LYS A 144 -11.65 10.35 -9.12
N SER A 145 -11.62 10.49 -10.44
CA SER A 145 -11.91 9.38 -11.37
C SER A 145 -10.92 8.21 -11.16
N THR A 146 -9.63 8.51 -10.92
CA THR A 146 -8.63 7.47 -10.61
C THR A 146 -8.93 6.77 -9.29
N VAL A 147 -9.31 7.51 -8.26
CA VAL A 147 -9.70 6.95 -6.95
C VAL A 147 -10.90 6.04 -7.10
N GLU A 148 -11.96 6.49 -7.80
CA GLU A 148 -13.20 5.72 -8.02
C GLU A 148 -12.93 4.43 -8.81
N ALA A 149 -12.18 4.51 -9.91
CA ALA A 149 -11.81 3.35 -10.71
C ALA A 149 -10.97 2.34 -9.91
N SER A 150 -10.01 2.84 -9.11
CA SER A 150 -9.17 2.00 -8.27
C SER A 150 -9.95 1.34 -7.14
N THR A 151 -10.86 2.07 -6.51
CA THR A 151 -11.76 1.55 -5.48
C THR A 151 -12.58 0.40 -6.03
N LYS A 152 -13.16 0.58 -7.23
CA LYS A 152 -13.91 -0.49 -7.88
C LYS A 152 -13.08 -1.76 -8.11
N VAL A 153 -11.84 -1.64 -8.59
CA VAL A 153 -10.95 -2.80 -8.78
C VAL A 153 -10.68 -3.53 -7.46
N ILE A 154 -10.49 -2.79 -6.37
CA ILE A 154 -10.24 -3.36 -5.03
C ILE A 154 -11.49 -4.08 -4.51
N GLU A 155 -12.67 -3.49 -4.68
CA GLU A 155 -13.95 -4.07 -4.26
C GLU A 155 -14.32 -5.30 -5.10
N ASP A 156 -14.13 -5.25 -6.41
CA ASP A 156 -14.34 -6.38 -7.32
C ASP A 156 -13.41 -7.57 -6.98
N ALA A 157 -12.21 -7.32 -6.41
CA ALA A 157 -11.31 -8.35 -5.91
C ALA A 157 -11.74 -8.93 -4.54
N GLY A 158 -12.72 -8.34 -3.86
CA GLY A 158 -13.23 -8.79 -2.55
C GLY A 158 -12.58 -8.15 -1.34
N SER A 159 -11.80 -7.08 -1.51
CA SER A 159 -11.31 -6.24 -0.40
C SER A 159 -12.11 -4.93 -0.33
N LYS A 160 -11.74 -4.01 0.57
CA LYS A 160 -12.41 -2.71 0.72
C LYS A 160 -11.38 -1.59 0.92
N VAL A 161 -11.67 -0.42 0.36
CA VAL A 161 -10.94 0.80 0.66
C VAL A 161 -11.45 1.37 1.98
N VAL A 162 -10.55 1.69 2.90
CA VAL A 162 -10.87 2.30 4.21
C VAL A 162 -10.33 3.71 4.36
N GLY A 163 -9.58 4.19 3.36
CA GLY A 163 -9.09 5.55 3.30
C GLY A 163 -8.26 5.80 2.06
N VAL A 164 -8.14 7.07 1.69
CA VAL A 164 -7.39 7.52 0.51
C VAL A 164 -6.37 8.56 0.92
N PHE A 165 -5.13 8.37 0.52
CA PHE A 165 -4.08 9.37 0.60
C PHE A 165 -3.82 9.98 -0.77
N ILE A 166 -4.02 11.28 -0.88
CA ILE A 166 -3.73 12.03 -2.10
C ILE A 166 -2.38 12.73 -1.89
N THR A 167 -1.38 12.35 -2.69
CA THR A 167 0.00 12.81 -2.57
C THR A 167 0.35 13.80 -3.69
N GLY A 168 1.42 14.57 -3.51
CA GLY A 168 1.85 15.55 -4.50
C GLY A 168 0.97 16.81 -4.56
N CYS A 169 0.19 17.06 -3.52
CA CYS A 169 -0.62 18.27 -3.41
C CYS A 169 0.28 19.48 -3.21
N ASP A 170 -0.06 20.60 -3.87
CA ASP A 170 0.53 21.90 -3.56
C ASP A 170 -0.11 22.45 -2.30
N ASP A 171 0.70 22.89 -1.34
CA ASP A 171 0.24 23.55 -0.09
C ASP A 171 -0.53 24.84 -0.37
N THR A 172 -0.37 25.43 -1.56
CA THR A 172 -1.02 26.70 -1.95
C THR A 172 -2.41 26.54 -2.55
N GLN A 173 -2.84 25.31 -2.87
CA GLN A 173 -4.15 25.03 -3.48
C GLN A 173 -4.94 23.93 -2.74
N PRO A 174 -5.36 24.15 -1.48
CA PRO A 174 -6.06 23.12 -0.72
C PRO A 174 -7.51 22.86 -1.20
N ASP A 175 -8.17 23.82 -1.87
CA ASP A 175 -9.63 23.83 -1.89
C ASP A 175 -10.32 23.08 -3.04
N PRO A 176 -9.88 23.10 -4.31
CA PRO A 176 -10.58 22.38 -5.36
C PRO A 176 -10.56 20.85 -5.18
N LEU A 177 -9.42 20.35 -4.73
CA LEU A 177 -9.26 18.90 -4.50
C LEU A 177 -10.12 18.42 -3.34
N LYS A 178 -10.10 19.14 -2.20
CA LYS A 178 -10.97 18.82 -1.06
C LYS A 178 -12.45 18.89 -1.40
N ALA A 179 -12.85 19.88 -2.21
CA ALA A 179 -14.23 20.02 -2.66
C ALA A 179 -14.72 18.79 -3.46
N CYS A 180 -13.85 18.17 -4.27
CA CYS A 180 -14.18 16.97 -5.01
C CYS A 180 -14.48 15.75 -4.12
N PHE A 181 -14.01 15.74 -2.86
CA PHE A 181 -14.11 14.60 -1.94
C PHE A 181 -14.95 14.88 -0.69
N VAL A 182 -15.72 15.97 -0.63
CA VAL A 182 -16.54 16.33 0.55
C VAL A 182 -17.46 15.20 0.98
N ASP A 183 -18.11 14.54 0.02
CA ASP A 183 -19.08 13.46 0.28
C ASP A 183 -18.51 12.07 -0.05
N TYR A 184 -17.17 11.93 -0.05
CA TYR A 184 -16.57 10.64 -0.35
C TYR A 184 -16.78 9.66 0.82
N PRO A 185 -17.14 8.37 0.58
CA PRO A 185 -17.61 7.46 1.62
C PRO A 185 -16.55 7.03 2.63
N VAL A 186 -15.26 7.31 2.35
CA VAL A 186 -14.15 7.03 3.25
C VAL A 186 -13.30 8.28 3.47
N PRO A 187 -12.54 8.35 4.57
CA PRO A 187 -11.63 9.47 4.82
C PRO A 187 -10.64 9.68 3.67
N VAL A 188 -10.45 10.94 3.29
CA VAL A 188 -9.46 11.35 2.29
C VAL A 188 -8.49 12.34 2.91
N TRP A 189 -7.20 12.03 2.87
CA TRP A 189 -6.14 12.86 3.39
C TRP A 189 -5.25 13.37 2.26
N THR A 190 -4.88 14.64 2.32
CA THR A 190 -3.90 15.22 1.40
C THR A 190 -2.52 15.24 2.08
N LEU A 191 -1.51 14.77 1.36
CA LEU A 191 -0.12 14.85 1.79
C LEU A 191 0.63 15.77 0.83
N PRO A 192 0.98 16.99 1.29
CA PRO A 192 1.87 17.85 0.52
C PRO A 192 3.25 17.20 0.47
N VAL A 193 3.68 16.86 -0.73
CA VAL A 193 5.05 16.39 -0.97
C VAL A 193 5.72 17.45 -1.83
N SER A 194 6.54 18.28 -1.21
CA SER A 194 7.36 19.24 -1.94
C SER A 194 8.47 18.49 -2.66
N TYR A 195 8.37 18.39 -3.98
CA TYR A 195 9.44 17.88 -4.85
C TYR A 195 10.48 18.97 -5.21
N THR A 196 10.47 20.11 -4.50
CA THR A 196 11.29 21.27 -4.86
C THR A 196 12.78 21.15 -4.51
N HIS A 197 13.23 20.01 -4.00
CA HIS A 197 14.66 19.80 -3.69
C HIS A 197 15.10 18.38 -4.08
N LEU A 198 15.25 18.16 -5.38
CA LEU A 198 16.17 17.15 -5.94
C LEU A 198 17.02 17.81 -7.00
#